data_5f5b34e1bef382b9ff50ddf190c35454
#
_entry.id   5f5b34e1bef382b9ff50ddf190c35454
#
_cell.length_a   1.000
_cell.length_b   1.000
_cell.length_c   1.000
_cell.angle_alpha   90.00
_cell.angle_beta   90.00
_cell.angle_gamma   90.00
#
_symmetry.space_group_name_H-M   'P 1'
#
loop_
_entity.id
_entity.type
_entity.pdbx_description
1 polymer ?
#
loop_
_entity_poly.entity_id
_entity_poly.type
_entity_poly.pdbx_seq_one_letter_code
_entity_poly.pdbx_strand_id
1 'polypeptide(L)'
;MSEGRTKRWRRREAGIALLIAIFVLLLIGVIGIALVVSSGTETALAGNYRSSTTVYYASVAGLEEVRARLRPNNPNSFNALTPGTFLPRQGTPLAICNPVYVLNPAPGEVVAPWDPGNPYYDQQYGQEFGAVCTGTLPPNPSPNTTSVWQNTPLSRLSSPPPAYKWVRISAITEQSLNLDTCPNDSTPDPALVYYGLVSRCSPTSFNLNDTATGAQVLELTALAALPNGSQKLLQYLVAPTPLPLTFSAALTLDGDNVQFTVPNSTNFQVGGTDQGSVGNCNPGTLGPPAVTAVGYTNSSDASRTNILNAIQANRTGNYTPSLTPPPPTPNVSLVSLPSLGCPGCSLTNVGGLNALVQAITQSADVVIQGPATQSSMPSAMSATNPMTIVINGSLTFDGWHSTGYGLLLVTGDFTFDPDASWDGIVLVIGTGNLNSHQSGNGQFLGSVFLARTLDTSGNPLPPGSAPVSPYFDFTPTSGSNGVYYSSCWVQAAQPASSYKILSFHEISQ
;
A
#
# COMPACT_ATOMS: atom_id res chain seq x y z
N MET A 1 5.69 107.07 -22.03
CA MET A 1 4.87 106.45 -20.95
C MET A 1 4.44 105.05 -21.37
N SER A 2 5.30 104.05 -21.34
CA SER A 2 4.89 102.65 -21.69
C SER A 2 5.68 101.55 -21.01
N GLU A 3 6.46 101.81 -19.97
CA GLU A 3 7.27 100.72 -19.37
C GLU A 3 6.70 100.17 -18.03
N GLY A 4 5.63 100.77 -17.55
CA GLY A 4 5.10 100.35 -16.22
C GLY A 4 4.10 99.19 -16.24
N ARG A 5 3.53 98.79 -17.39
CA ARG A 5 2.46 97.73 -17.42
C ARG A 5 2.95 96.31 -17.55
N THR A 6 4.13 96.12 -18.14
CA THR A 6 4.68 94.72 -18.38
C THR A 6 5.26 94.08 -17.13
N LYS A 7 5.77 94.90 -16.17
CA LYS A 7 6.35 94.33 -14.92
C LYS A 7 5.28 93.77 -13.92
N ARG A 8 4.05 94.35 -13.93
CA ARG A 8 2.98 93.86 -13.05
C ARG A 8 2.38 92.54 -13.51
N TRP A 9 2.32 92.28 -14.80
CA TRP A 9 1.82 91.00 -15.33
C TRP A 9 2.77 89.88 -15.03
N ARG A 10 4.06 90.04 -15.24
CA ARG A 10 5.07 89.00 -14.92
C ARG A 10 5.08 88.60 -13.44
N ARG A 11 4.76 89.47 -12.52
CA ARG A 11 4.70 89.11 -11.09
C ARG A 11 3.44 88.32 -10.75
N ARG A 12 2.38 88.43 -11.45
CA ARG A 12 1.16 87.65 -11.27
C ARG A 12 1.32 86.28 -11.84
N GLU A 13 2.00 86.08 -12.97
CA GLU A 13 2.31 84.82 -13.59
C GLU A 13 3.31 83.98 -12.74
N ALA A 14 4.29 84.61 -12.13
CA ALA A 14 5.22 83.95 -11.23
C ALA A 14 4.55 83.36 -9.99
N GLY A 15 3.52 83.98 -9.47
CA GLY A 15 2.74 83.43 -8.36
C GLY A 15 1.93 82.19 -8.73
N ILE A 16 1.32 82.17 -9.92
CA ILE A 16 0.55 81.07 -10.44
C ILE A 16 1.49 79.90 -10.76
N ALA A 17 2.66 80.16 -11.38
CA ALA A 17 3.66 79.14 -11.67
C ALA A 17 4.18 78.48 -10.39
N LEU A 18 4.42 79.24 -9.31
CA LEU A 18 4.82 78.67 -8.02
C LEU A 18 3.74 77.80 -7.42
N LEU A 19 2.48 78.18 -7.50
CA LEU A 19 1.34 77.41 -6.99
C LEU A 19 1.18 76.09 -7.74
N ILE A 20 1.32 76.08 -9.07
CA ILE A 20 1.30 74.92 -9.90
C ILE A 20 2.49 74.01 -9.55
N ALA A 21 3.71 74.58 -9.36
CA ALA A 21 4.89 73.79 -8.98
C ALA A 21 4.73 73.09 -7.62
N ILE A 22 4.16 73.76 -6.62
CA ILE A 22 3.87 73.20 -5.32
C ILE A 22 2.80 72.08 -5.44
N PHE A 23 1.79 72.28 -6.25
CA PHE A 23 0.73 71.29 -6.47
C PHE A 23 1.28 70.03 -7.18
N VAL A 24 2.13 70.20 -8.17
CA VAL A 24 2.80 69.09 -8.87
C VAL A 24 3.71 68.35 -7.92
N LEU A 25 4.50 69.06 -7.10
CA LEU A 25 5.36 68.44 -6.08
C LEU A 25 4.53 67.59 -5.07
N LEU A 26 3.41 68.15 -4.61
CA LEU A 26 2.50 67.51 -3.68
C LEU A 26 1.87 66.25 -4.33
N LEU A 27 1.46 66.35 -5.60
CA LEU A 27 0.92 65.22 -6.36
C LEU A 27 1.96 64.11 -6.53
N ILE A 28 3.21 64.45 -6.90
CA ILE A 28 4.32 63.49 -7.01
C ILE A 28 4.60 62.82 -5.65
N GLY A 29 4.55 63.61 -4.56
CA GLY A 29 4.70 63.11 -3.20
C GLY A 29 3.64 62.08 -2.83
N VAL A 30 2.37 62.36 -3.12
CA VAL A 30 1.25 61.44 -2.88
C VAL A 30 1.39 60.17 -3.71
N ILE A 31 1.74 60.28 -4.99
CA ILE A 31 1.97 59.12 -5.85
C ILE A 31 3.15 58.29 -5.32
N GLY A 32 4.24 58.94 -4.91
CA GLY A 32 5.41 58.27 -4.33
C GLY A 32 5.06 57.47 -3.06
N ILE A 33 4.29 58.06 -2.15
CA ILE A 33 3.83 57.37 -0.94
C ILE A 33 2.89 56.23 -1.29
N ALA A 34 1.96 56.41 -2.22
CA ALA A 34 1.04 55.36 -2.67
C ALA A 34 1.79 54.15 -3.27
N LEU A 35 2.83 54.38 -4.07
CA LEU A 35 3.69 53.32 -4.62
C LEU A 35 4.47 52.57 -3.55
N VAL A 36 5.01 53.28 -2.56
CA VAL A 36 5.74 52.65 -1.44
C VAL A 36 4.81 51.78 -0.60
N VAL A 37 3.61 52.26 -0.28
CA VAL A 37 2.60 51.50 0.46
C VAL A 37 2.15 50.29 -0.34
N SER A 38 1.85 50.46 -1.64
CA SER A 38 1.47 49.33 -2.51
C SER A 38 2.56 48.26 -2.58
N SER A 39 3.81 48.63 -2.82
CA SER A 39 4.96 47.71 -2.87
C SER A 39 5.17 47.01 -1.54
N GLY A 40 4.97 47.71 -0.41
CA GLY A 40 5.06 47.10 0.93
C GLY A 40 3.97 46.06 1.17
N THR A 41 2.74 46.32 0.76
CA THR A 41 1.63 45.37 0.88
C THR A 41 1.79 44.18 -0.02
N GLU A 42 2.25 44.35 -1.26
CA GLU A 42 2.55 43.27 -2.18
C GLU A 42 3.66 42.33 -1.65
N THR A 43 4.72 42.93 -1.09
CA THR A 43 5.82 42.15 -0.48
C THR A 43 5.34 41.35 0.73
N ALA A 44 4.52 41.96 1.60
CA ALA A 44 3.94 41.27 2.76
C ALA A 44 2.99 40.15 2.32
N LEU A 45 2.16 40.36 1.32
CA LEU A 45 1.24 39.39 0.77
C LEU A 45 2.03 38.21 0.15
N ALA A 46 3.06 38.50 -0.65
CA ALA A 46 3.92 37.48 -1.23
C ALA A 46 4.66 36.66 -0.16
N GLY A 47 5.12 37.32 0.91
CA GLY A 47 5.74 36.65 2.08
C GLY A 47 4.78 35.71 2.80
N ASN A 48 3.56 36.18 3.07
CA ASN A 48 2.52 35.38 3.70
C ASN A 48 2.10 34.18 2.84
N TYR A 49 1.94 34.39 1.52
CA TYR A 49 1.61 33.31 0.58
C TYR A 49 2.71 32.24 0.55
N ARG A 50 3.99 32.66 0.46
CA ARG A 50 5.13 31.76 0.50
C ARG A 50 5.18 30.94 1.80
N SER A 51 4.99 31.59 2.94
CA SER A 51 4.97 30.91 4.24
C SER A 51 3.83 29.91 4.35
N SER A 52 2.62 30.31 3.95
CA SER A 52 1.44 29.43 3.94
C SER A 52 1.64 28.22 3.03
N THR A 53 2.18 28.42 1.84
CA THR A 53 2.47 27.34 0.90
C THR A 53 3.56 26.41 1.43
N THR A 54 4.62 26.96 2.03
CA THR A 54 5.71 26.16 2.58
C THR A 54 5.24 25.29 3.74
N VAL A 55 4.46 25.84 4.67
CA VAL A 55 3.95 25.07 5.83
C VAL A 55 2.93 24.02 5.40
N TYR A 56 2.13 24.30 4.36
CA TYR A 56 1.21 23.32 3.78
C TYR A 56 1.97 22.10 3.23
N TYR A 57 2.95 22.34 2.36
CA TYR A 57 3.72 21.22 1.80
C TYR A 57 4.58 20.50 2.84
N ALA A 58 5.02 21.18 3.89
CA ALA A 58 5.71 20.54 5.00
C ALA A 58 4.78 19.56 5.76
N SER A 59 3.52 19.95 6.02
CA SER A 59 2.52 19.08 6.63
C SER A 59 2.21 17.88 5.73
N VAL A 60 2.01 18.12 4.43
CA VAL A 60 1.79 17.04 3.44
C VAL A 60 2.97 16.08 3.42
N ALA A 61 4.22 16.56 3.46
CA ALA A 61 5.40 15.71 3.48
C ALA A 61 5.42 14.78 4.71
N GLY A 62 5.01 15.29 5.89
CA GLY A 62 4.87 14.47 7.10
C GLY A 62 3.79 13.39 6.95
N LEU A 63 2.62 13.76 6.42
CA LEU A 63 1.52 12.82 6.18
C LEU A 63 1.92 11.72 5.20
N GLU A 64 2.60 12.07 4.11
CA GLU A 64 3.06 11.12 3.10
C GLU A 64 4.17 10.19 3.63
N GLU A 65 5.10 10.72 4.44
CA GLU A 65 6.09 9.89 5.12
C GLU A 65 5.41 8.82 5.96
N VAL A 66 4.47 9.24 6.82
CA VAL A 66 3.77 8.32 7.72
C VAL A 66 2.94 7.33 6.92
N ARG A 67 2.19 7.78 5.92
CA ARG A 67 1.41 6.90 5.04
C ARG A 67 2.29 5.85 4.36
N ALA A 68 3.47 6.21 3.93
CA ALA A 68 4.42 5.28 3.34
C ALA A 68 4.98 4.27 4.37
N ARG A 69 5.07 4.66 5.64
CA ARG A 69 5.55 3.80 6.75
C ARG A 69 4.47 2.88 7.32
N LEU A 70 3.20 3.13 7.05
CA LEU A 70 2.08 2.29 7.48
C LEU A 70 2.01 0.94 6.77
N ARG A 71 2.91 0.65 5.85
CA ARG A 71 2.99 -0.66 5.20
C ARG A 71 3.32 -1.72 6.24
N PRO A 72 2.54 -2.81 6.33
CA PRO A 72 2.90 -3.93 7.17
C PRO A 72 4.30 -4.42 6.78
N ASN A 73 5.09 -4.75 7.79
CA ASN A 73 6.41 -5.36 7.62
C ASN A 73 7.36 -4.63 6.64
N ASN A 74 7.28 -3.32 6.51
CA ASN A 74 8.21 -2.61 5.63
C ASN A 74 9.63 -2.60 6.23
N PRO A 75 10.55 -3.49 5.78
CA PRO A 75 11.92 -3.52 6.28
C PRO A 75 12.73 -2.31 5.83
N ASN A 76 12.27 -1.62 4.77
CA ASN A 76 12.82 -0.36 4.29
C ASN A 76 12.25 0.85 5.05
N SER A 77 11.47 0.65 6.13
CA SER A 77 11.33 1.72 7.08
C SER A 77 12.73 2.10 7.51
N PHE A 78 13.12 3.33 7.26
CA PHE A 78 14.47 3.85 7.52
C PHE A 78 14.91 3.76 8.99
N ASN A 79 14.15 3.10 9.83
CA ASN A 79 14.49 2.73 11.18
C ASN A 79 14.96 1.27 11.21
N ALA A 80 16.23 1.05 10.85
CA ALA A 80 16.86 -0.26 10.88
C ALA A 80 16.99 -0.86 12.29
N LEU A 81 16.73 -0.08 13.34
CA LEU A 81 16.96 -0.52 14.72
C LEU A 81 15.79 -1.28 15.34
N THR A 82 14.57 -1.11 14.83
CA THR A 82 13.39 -1.80 15.34
C THR A 82 12.37 -2.05 14.22
N PRO A 83 12.62 -3.00 13.32
CA PRO A 83 11.64 -3.37 12.31
C PRO A 83 10.36 -3.88 13.01
N GLY A 84 9.20 -3.33 12.63
CA GLY A 84 7.91 -3.83 13.07
C GLY A 84 7.34 -3.28 14.39
N THR A 85 7.98 -2.27 15.01
CA THR A 85 7.46 -1.64 16.25
C THR A 85 6.62 -0.38 16.02
N PHE A 86 6.48 0.05 14.77
CA PHE A 86 5.85 1.31 14.43
C PHE A 86 4.32 1.28 14.60
N LEU A 87 3.68 0.20 14.17
CA LEU A 87 2.26 -0.08 14.42
C LEU A 87 2.10 -1.51 14.89
N PRO A 88 0.99 -1.84 15.56
CA PRO A 88 0.63 -3.22 15.84
C PRO A 88 0.65 -4.04 14.54
N ARG A 89 1.13 -5.28 14.63
CA ARG A 89 1.13 -6.19 13.48
C ARG A 89 -0.28 -6.37 12.95
N GLN A 90 -0.37 -6.71 11.67
CA GLN A 90 -1.63 -7.08 11.02
C GLN A 90 -2.46 -8.02 11.92
N GLY A 91 -3.71 -7.63 12.17
CA GLY A 91 -4.62 -8.36 13.06
C GLY A 91 -4.79 -7.78 14.47
N THR A 92 -3.93 -6.84 14.90
CA THR A 92 -4.14 -6.11 16.16
C THR A 92 -4.51 -4.67 15.83
N PRO A 93 -5.75 -4.24 16.05
CA PRO A 93 -6.15 -2.86 15.77
C PRO A 93 -5.43 -1.89 16.72
N LEU A 94 -5.14 -0.69 16.23
CA LEU A 94 -4.70 0.41 17.06
C LEU A 94 -5.84 0.79 18.02
N ALA A 95 -5.54 0.90 19.32
CA ALA A 95 -6.53 1.29 20.31
C ALA A 95 -6.84 2.80 20.19
N ILE A 96 -8.11 3.17 20.40
CA ILE A 96 -8.61 4.54 20.24
C ILE A 96 -7.80 5.55 21.06
N CYS A 97 -7.51 5.24 22.32
CA CYS A 97 -6.85 6.15 23.23
C CYS A 97 -5.32 5.98 23.30
N ASN A 98 -4.73 5.36 22.32
CA ASN A 98 -3.30 5.12 22.27
C ASN A 98 -2.68 5.59 20.93
N PRO A 99 -2.61 6.91 20.70
CA PRO A 99 -2.05 7.45 19.48
C PRO A 99 -0.54 7.18 19.39
N VAL A 100 -0.03 7.08 18.18
CA VAL A 100 1.40 6.94 17.88
C VAL A 100 1.88 8.23 17.23
N TYR A 101 3.00 8.76 17.70
CA TYR A 101 3.60 9.97 17.13
C TYR A 101 4.89 9.68 16.38
N VAL A 102 5.02 10.31 15.22
CA VAL A 102 6.27 10.44 14.47
C VAL A 102 6.79 11.85 14.66
N LEU A 103 7.97 11.98 15.31
CA LEU A 103 8.55 13.26 15.69
C LEU A 103 9.65 13.70 14.73
N ASN A 104 9.65 14.97 14.36
CA ASN A 104 10.65 15.56 13.48
C ASN A 104 11.22 16.86 14.08
N PRO A 105 11.96 16.78 15.22
CA PRO A 105 12.57 17.95 15.84
C PRO A 105 13.68 18.54 14.94
N ALA A 106 13.81 19.86 14.91
CA ALA A 106 15.00 20.49 14.41
C ALA A 106 16.18 20.29 15.39
N PRO A 107 17.44 20.46 14.98
CA PRO A 107 18.58 20.35 15.87
C PRO A 107 18.45 21.25 17.11
N GLY A 108 18.47 20.64 18.30
CA GLY A 108 18.33 21.33 19.57
C GLY A 108 16.87 21.67 19.97
N GLU A 109 15.89 21.24 19.21
CA GLU A 109 14.46 21.45 19.46
C GLU A 109 13.86 20.25 20.23
N VAL A 110 12.92 20.53 21.14
CA VAL A 110 12.14 19.50 21.83
C VAL A 110 10.71 19.55 21.29
N VAL A 111 10.28 18.46 20.67
CA VAL A 111 8.92 18.27 20.19
C VAL A 111 8.23 17.25 21.07
N ALA A 112 7.28 17.69 21.88
CA ALA A 112 6.50 16.86 22.83
C ALA A 112 5.00 17.18 22.67
N PRO A 113 4.30 16.55 21.73
CA PRO A 113 2.89 16.84 21.44
C PRO A 113 1.94 16.57 22.63
N TRP A 114 2.37 15.77 23.58
CA TRP A 114 1.63 15.41 24.79
C TRP A 114 1.83 16.38 25.97
N ASP A 115 2.77 17.30 25.88
CA ASP A 115 3.08 18.26 26.93
C ASP A 115 2.40 19.60 26.66
N PRO A 116 1.40 20.03 27.47
CA PRO A 116 0.74 21.31 27.30
C PRO A 116 1.66 22.53 27.36
N GLY A 117 2.85 22.38 27.95
CA GLY A 117 3.87 23.44 27.99
C GLY A 117 4.73 23.51 26.73
N ASN A 118 4.63 22.57 25.81
CA ASN A 118 5.40 22.54 24.58
C ASN A 118 4.72 23.41 23.50
N PRO A 119 5.46 24.21 22.73
CA PRO A 119 4.88 25.04 21.67
C PRO A 119 4.23 24.22 20.53
N TYR A 120 4.50 22.92 20.48
CA TYR A 120 3.94 22.00 19.51
C TYR A 120 2.95 21.01 20.13
N TYR A 121 2.29 21.43 21.22
CA TYR A 121 1.26 20.64 21.90
C TYR A 121 0.10 20.30 20.95
N ASP A 122 -0.36 19.05 20.98
CA ASP A 122 -1.49 18.58 20.17
C ASP A 122 -2.83 18.89 20.85
N GLN A 123 -3.28 20.14 20.65
CA GLN A 123 -4.55 20.63 21.18
C GLN A 123 -5.75 19.91 20.54
N GLN A 124 -5.59 19.49 19.28
CA GLN A 124 -6.64 18.83 18.50
C GLN A 124 -7.02 17.45 19.09
N TYR A 125 -6.05 16.72 19.64
CA TYR A 125 -6.34 15.42 20.24
C TYR A 125 -7.37 15.52 21.37
N GLY A 126 -7.24 16.50 22.27
CA GLY A 126 -8.20 16.71 23.35
C GLY A 126 -9.59 17.10 22.88
N GLN A 127 -9.67 17.86 21.78
CA GLN A 127 -10.94 18.26 21.17
C GLN A 127 -11.65 17.08 20.49
N GLU A 128 -10.89 16.22 19.85
CA GLU A 128 -11.40 15.13 19.03
C GLU A 128 -11.71 13.87 19.86
N PHE A 129 -10.81 13.50 20.75
CA PHE A 129 -10.90 12.25 21.53
C PHE A 129 -11.26 12.44 22.99
N GLY A 130 -11.39 13.68 23.46
CA GLY A 130 -11.61 13.98 24.90
C GLY A 130 -12.89 13.40 25.48
N ALA A 131 -13.91 13.16 24.64
CA ALA A 131 -15.16 12.53 25.07
C ALA A 131 -15.02 11.00 25.25
N VAL A 132 -14.15 10.37 24.49
CA VAL A 132 -13.96 8.91 24.45
C VAL A 132 -12.77 8.48 25.31
N CYS A 133 -11.70 9.27 25.26
CA CYS A 133 -10.48 9.03 26.01
C CYS A 133 -10.46 9.98 27.20
N THR A 134 -10.53 9.49 28.41
CA THR A 134 -10.61 10.28 29.66
C THR A 134 -9.54 11.38 29.77
N GLY A 135 -9.70 12.39 28.96
CA GLY A 135 -9.27 13.79 29.09
C GLY A 135 -7.85 14.18 28.72
N THR A 136 -6.85 13.36 28.77
CA THR A 136 -5.48 13.80 28.49
C THR A 136 -4.68 12.75 27.71
N LEU A 137 -3.87 13.23 26.77
CA LEU A 137 -2.82 12.40 26.18
C LEU A 137 -2.01 11.76 27.31
N PRO A 138 -1.78 10.44 27.27
CA PRO A 138 -0.88 9.81 28.22
C PRO A 138 0.48 10.52 28.15
N PRO A 139 1.13 10.83 29.28
CA PRO A 139 2.44 11.44 29.28
C PRO A 139 3.40 10.50 28.53
N ASN A 140 3.98 11.01 27.45
CA ASN A 140 4.89 10.27 26.56
C ASN A 140 4.25 8.97 25.98
N PRO A 141 3.23 9.10 25.13
CA PRO A 141 2.57 7.94 24.53
C PRO A 141 3.62 7.04 23.84
N SER A 142 3.46 5.74 23.98
CA SER A 142 4.38 4.74 23.43
C SER A 142 3.58 3.81 22.48
N PRO A 143 4.14 3.48 21.30
CA PRO A 143 5.48 3.81 20.83
C PRO A 143 5.55 5.16 20.13
N ASN A 144 6.58 5.95 20.43
CA ASN A 144 6.96 7.12 19.63
C ASN A 144 8.12 6.75 18.72
N THR A 145 8.21 7.39 17.58
CA THR A 145 9.32 7.19 16.65
C THR A 145 9.77 8.51 16.06
N THR A 146 10.98 8.53 15.52
CA THR A 146 11.51 9.70 14.84
C THR A 146 11.26 9.63 13.34
N SER A 147 11.19 10.79 12.70
CA SER A 147 11.11 10.92 11.26
C SER A 147 12.30 10.27 10.56
N VAL A 148 12.07 9.75 9.37
CA VAL A 148 13.13 9.25 8.48
C VAL A 148 14.17 10.32 8.15
N TRP A 149 13.81 11.61 8.20
CA TRP A 149 14.71 12.72 7.98
C TRP A 149 15.76 12.88 9.09
N GLN A 150 15.52 12.30 10.26
CA GLN A 150 16.48 12.28 11.37
C GLN A 150 17.49 11.13 11.25
N ASN A 151 17.24 10.18 10.35
CA ASN A 151 18.04 8.98 10.19
C ASN A 151 18.91 9.01 8.91
N THR A 152 20.05 8.33 8.95
CA THR A 152 20.87 8.11 7.75
C THR A 152 20.14 7.17 6.78
N PRO A 153 20.18 7.40 5.45
CA PRO A 153 21.01 8.39 4.76
C PRO A 153 20.41 9.80 4.66
N LEU A 154 19.13 9.99 4.96
CA LEU A 154 18.43 11.26 4.69
C LEU A 154 18.97 12.42 5.53
N SER A 155 19.38 12.17 6.78
CA SER A 155 20.01 13.20 7.64
C SER A 155 21.32 13.76 7.08
N ARG A 156 21.91 13.12 6.07
CA ARG A 156 23.15 13.58 5.39
C ARG A 156 22.86 14.39 4.14
N LEU A 157 21.61 14.56 3.75
CA LEU A 157 21.28 15.40 2.61
C LEU A 157 21.57 16.86 2.92
N SER A 158 22.09 17.60 1.95
CA SER A 158 22.33 19.03 2.06
C SER A 158 21.03 19.87 2.09
N SER A 159 19.91 19.27 1.76
CA SER A 159 18.59 19.91 1.82
C SER A 159 18.04 19.84 3.25
N PRO A 160 17.51 20.94 3.79
CA PRO A 160 16.90 20.89 5.10
C PRO A 160 15.69 19.93 5.09
N PRO A 161 15.44 19.24 6.20
CA PRO A 161 14.26 18.38 6.33
C PRO A 161 12.97 19.21 6.22
N PRO A 162 11.85 18.59 5.82
CA PRO A 162 10.54 19.25 5.84
C PRO A 162 10.23 19.80 7.24
N ALA A 163 9.63 20.98 7.31
CA ALA A 163 9.39 21.69 8.57
C ALA A 163 8.12 21.20 9.32
N TYR A 164 7.64 19.97 9.10
CA TYR A 164 6.65 19.40 10.00
C TYR A 164 7.31 19.06 11.34
N LYS A 165 6.54 19.10 12.42
CA LYS A 165 7.02 18.86 13.79
C LYS A 165 6.67 17.46 14.29
N TRP A 166 5.44 17.06 14.05
CA TRP A 166 4.97 15.74 14.38
C TRP A 166 3.85 15.29 13.45
N VAL A 167 3.67 13.98 13.37
CA VAL A 167 2.49 13.35 12.79
C VAL A 167 1.91 12.38 13.80
N ARG A 168 0.64 12.53 14.13
CA ARG A 168 -0.15 11.63 14.97
C ARG A 168 -0.82 10.59 14.09
N ILE A 169 -0.81 9.35 14.54
CA ILE A 169 -1.58 8.24 13.99
C ILE A 169 -2.59 7.85 15.07
N SER A 170 -3.87 7.94 14.75
CA SER A 170 -4.97 7.61 15.67
C SER A 170 -5.89 6.59 15.05
N ALA A 171 -6.48 5.73 15.90
CA ALA A 171 -7.67 5.01 15.53
C ALA A 171 -8.85 5.98 15.48
N ILE A 172 -9.81 5.73 14.60
CA ILE A 172 -11.00 6.58 14.46
C ILE A 172 -12.25 5.78 14.79
N THR A 173 -13.24 6.44 15.38
CA THR A 173 -14.52 5.84 15.75
C THR A 173 -15.65 6.31 14.85
N GLU A 174 -16.72 5.52 14.79
CA GLU A 174 -17.94 5.93 14.10
C GLU A 174 -18.49 7.24 14.68
N GLN A 175 -18.44 7.37 16.00
CA GLN A 175 -18.84 8.58 16.70
C GLN A 175 -18.04 9.83 16.26
N SER A 176 -16.72 9.71 16.07
CA SER A 176 -15.89 10.85 15.65
C SER A 176 -16.15 11.27 14.21
N LEU A 177 -16.60 10.34 13.36
CA LEU A 177 -17.00 10.63 11.98
C LEU A 177 -18.49 10.98 11.85
N ASN A 178 -19.26 10.93 12.93
CA ASN A 178 -20.70 11.04 12.92
C ASN A 178 -21.35 10.05 11.94
N LEU A 179 -20.82 8.85 11.90
CA LEU A 179 -21.31 7.73 11.12
C LEU A 179 -22.03 6.76 12.06
N ASP A 180 -23.09 6.17 11.57
CA ASP A 180 -23.79 5.08 12.21
C ASP A 180 -23.93 3.98 11.17
N THR A 181 -23.12 2.93 11.30
CA THR A 181 -23.15 1.80 10.36
C THR A 181 -24.22 0.78 10.76
N CYS A 182 -24.75 0.88 11.98
CA CYS A 182 -25.79 0.00 12.51
C CYS A 182 -26.94 0.82 13.11
N PRO A 183 -27.89 1.31 12.32
CA PRO A 183 -28.92 2.25 12.76
C PRO A 183 -29.98 1.58 13.64
N ASN A 184 -29.59 0.86 14.68
CA ASN A 184 -30.49 0.24 15.66
C ASN A 184 -30.77 1.14 16.86
N ASP A 185 -29.94 2.14 17.07
CA ASP A 185 -30.12 3.26 17.97
C ASP A 185 -29.81 4.56 17.23
N SER A 186 -30.17 5.67 17.80
CA SER A 186 -30.02 6.98 17.14
C SER A 186 -28.69 7.67 17.42
N THR A 187 -27.70 6.96 17.93
CA THR A 187 -26.42 7.53 18.37
C THR A 187 -25.25 6.80 17.73
N PRO A 188 -24.33 7.53 17.06
CA PRO A 188 -23.10 6.94 16.53
C PRO A 188 -22.28 6.27 17.63
N ASP A 189 -21.79 5.07 17.35
CA ASP A 189 -21.09 4.23 18.29
C ASP A 189 -19.60 4.59 18.53
N PRO A 190 -19.03 4.29 19.70
CA PRO A 190 -17.59 4.36 19.91
C PRO A 190 -16.82 3.22 19.24
N ALA A 191 -17.46 2.47 18.33
CA ALA A 191 -16.84 1.39 17.58
C ALA A 191 -15.77 1.92 16.61
N LEU A 192 -14.75 1.10 16.35
CA LEU A 192 -13.70 1.41 15.38
C LEU A 192 -14.23 1.34 13.96
N VAL A 193 -13.77 2.26 13.11
CA VAL A 193 -14.14 2.27 11.70
C VAL A 193 -13.20 1.35 10.90
N TYR A 194 -13.81 0.50 10.07
CA TYR A 194 -13.10 -0.41 9.18
C TYR A 194 -13.52 -0.19 7.72
N TYR A 195 -12.55 -0.29 6.81
CA TYR A 195 -12.79 -0.08 5.39
C TYR A 195 -13.24 -1.37 4.71
N GLY A 196 -14.27 -1.26 3.88
CA GLY A 196 -14.80 -2.41 3.12
C GLY A 196 -15.73 -3.34 3.90
N LEU A 197 -16.21 -2.92 5.07
CA LEU A 197 -17.18 -3.65 5.85
C LEU A 197 -18.52 -3.72 5.11
N VAL A 198 -18.97 -4.94 4.84
CA VAL A 198 -20.40 -5.20 4.60
C VAL A 198 -21.07 -5.19 5.97
N SER A 199 -21.99 -4.27 6.20
CA SER A 199 -22.76 -4.14 7.43
C SER A 199 -23.15 -5.50 7.99
N ARG A 200 -22.64 -5.85 9.16
CA ARG A 200 -23.02 -7.05 9.91
C ARG A 200 -23.93 -6.72 11.08
N CYS A 201 -24.75 -5.73 10.90
CA CYS A 201 -25.75 -5.38 11.89
C CYS A 201 -26.75 -6.53 12.03
N SER A 202 -26.65 -7.23 13.14
CA SER A 202 -27.71 -8.16 13.53
C SER A 202 -28.84 -7.36 14.12
N PRO A 203 -30.08 -7.50 13.65
CA PRO A 203 -31.21 -6.73 14.18
C PRO A 203 -31.56 -7.04 15.64
N THR A 204 -30.89 -7.96 16.28
CA THR A 204 -31.21 -8.44 17.63
C THR A 204 -30.08 -8.37 18.65
N SER A 205 -28.86 -8.09 18.27
CA SER A 205 -27.73 -7.92 19.22
C SER A 205 -26.61 -7.11 18.60
N PHE A 206 -26.44 -5.90 19.07
CA PHE A 206 -25.22 -5.13 18.90
C PHE A 206 -24.13 -5.72 19.80
N ASN A 207 -23.05 -6.18 19.20
CA ASN A 207 -21.90 -6.67 19.96
C ASN A 207 -20.70 -5.80 19.62
N LEU A 208 -20.26 -4.97 20.55
CA LEU A 208 -19.04 -4.15 20.47
C LEU A 208 -17.78 -4.96 20.13
N ASN A 209 -17.86 -6.28 20.27
CA ASN A 209 -16.80 -7.24 19.92
C ASN A 209 -17.01 -7.90 18.57
N ASP A 210 -17.96 -7.43 17.75
CA ASP A 210 -18.05 -7.94 16.39
C ASP A 210 -16.72 -7.68 15.69
N THR A 211 -15.96 -8.76 15.51
CA THR A 211 -14.67 -8.75 14.84
C THR A 211 -14.91 -8.35 13.41
N ALA A 212 -14.84 -7.06 13.18
CA ALA A 212 -14.98 -6.48 11.88
C ALA A 212 -13.91 -7.07 10.95
N THR A 213 -14.37 -7.80 9.96
CA THR A 213 -13.50 -8.31 8.90
C THR A 213 -13.25 -7.17 7.93
N GLY A 214 -12.18 -6.46 8.12
CA GLY A 214 -11.78 -5.33 7.28
C GLY A 214 -10.50 -4.70 7.79
N ALA A 215 -9.94 -3.83 6.99
CA ALA A 215 -8.76 -3.08 7.38
C ALA A 215 -9.16 -1.84 8.21
N GLN A 216 -8.55 -1.64 9.35
CA GLN A 216 -8.82 -0.48 10.21
C GLN A 216 -8.55 0.82 9.46
N VAL A 217 -9.49 1.75 9.53
CA VAL A 217 -9.29 3.13 9.10
C VAL A 217 -8.48 3.86 10.15
N LEU A 218 -7.43 4.53 9.74
CA LEU A 218 -6.57 5.34 10.59
C LEU A 218 -6.69 6.81 10.21
N GLU A 219 -6.51 7.64 11.19
CA GLU A 219 -6.38 9.06 11.03
C GLU A 219 -4.93 9.49 11.21
N LEU A 220 -4.42 10.27 10.27
CA LEU A 220 -3.10 10.87 10.30
C LEU A 220 -3.27 12.38 10.44
N THR A 221 -2.76 12.96 11.50
CA THR A 221 -2.78 14.41 11.72
C THR A 221 -1.36 14.94 11.79
N ALA A 222 -0.99 15.91 10.95
CA ALA A 222 0.35 16.47 10.89
C ALA A 222 0.35 17.96 11.24
N LEU A 223 1.22 18.34 12.18
CA LEU A 223 1.53 19.74 12.46
C LEU A 223 2.84 20.13 11.78
N ALA A 224 2.78 21.16 10.94
CA ALA A 224 3.98 21.87 10.49
C ALA A 224 4.02 23.28 11.08
N ALA A 225 5.24 23.73 11.39
CA ALA A 225 5.49 25.06 11.94
C ALA A 225 6.80 25.63 11.40
N LEU A 226 6.76 26.88 10.94
CA LEU A 226 7.92 27.63 10.49
C LEU A 226 8.45 28.54 11.60
N PRO A 227 9.73 28.93 11.54
CA PRO A 227 10.33 29.85 12.53
C PRO A 227 9.65 31.22 12.61
N ASN A 228 8.92 31.63 11.57
CA ASN A 228 8.16 32.88 11.54
C ASN A 228 6.79 32.80 12.25
N GLY A 229 6.48 31.67 12.89
CA GLY A 229 5.22 31.43 13.58
C GLY A 229 4.08 30.92 12.70
N SER A 230 4.27 30.79 11.39
CA SER A 230 3.24 30.20 10.53
C SER A 230 3.10 28.72 10.85
N GLN A 231 1.87 28.27 11.12
CA GLN A 231 1.55 26.89 11.44
C GLN A 231 0.41 26.38 10.56
N LYS A 232 0.38 25.05 10.34
CA LYS A 232 -0.72 24.39 9.65
C LYS A 232 -0.91 22.98 10.18
N LEU A 233 -2.18 22.61 10.39
CA LEU A 233 -2.60 21.29 10.81
C LEU A 233 -3.40 20.66 9.66
N LEU A 234 -2.91 19.53 9.14
CA LEU A 234 -3.56 18.77 8.07
C LEU A 234 -3.87 17.36 8.56
N GLN A 235 -4.96 16.81 8.02
CA GLN A 235 -5.44 15.47 8.42
C GLN A 235 -5.78 14.64 7.20
N TYR A 236 -5.36 13.36 7.22
CA TYR A 236 -5.78 12.31 6.29
C TYR A 236 -6.56 11.24 7.04
N LEU A 237 -7.65 10.77 6.47
CA LEU A 237 -8.18 9.46 6.77
C LEU A 237 -7.60 8.47 5.77
N VAL A 238 -7.03 7.38 6.26
CA VAL A 238 -6.37 6.39 5.42
C VAL A 238 -6.81 4.97 5.81
N ALA A 239 -6.91 4.10 4.80
CA ALA A 239 -7.11 2.68 5.01
C ALA A 239 -6.28 1.87 4.03
N PRO A 240 -5.80 0.68 4.40
CA PRO A 240 -5.21 -0.21 3.43
C PRO A 240 -6.30 -0.65 2.45
N THR A 241 -6.01 -0.57 1.18
CA THR A 241 -6.91 -1.11 0.15
C THR A 241 -6.51 -2.58 -0.03
N PRO A 242 -7.35 -3.55 0.30
CA PRO A 242 -7.00 -4.94 0.01
C PRO A 242 -6.80 -5.08 -1.50
N LEU A 243 -5.74 -5.76 -1.89
CA LEU A 243 -5.55 -6.24 -3.24
C LEU A 243 -6.06 -7.69 -3.27
N PRO A 244 -7.37 -7.91 -3.44
CA PRO A 244 -7.93 -9.24 -3.30
C PRO A 244 -7.52 -10.08 -4.50
N LEU A 245 -6.53 -10.92 -4.32
CA LEU A 245 -6.16 -11.95 -5.28
C LEU A 245 -7.10 -13.13 -5.07
N THR A 246 -8.01 -13.35 -6.01
CA THR A 246 -8.91 -14.50 -6.02
C THR A 246 -8.56 -15.42 -7.17
N PHE A 247 -8.55 -16.72 -6.91
CA PHE A 247 -8.16 -17.72 -7.89
C PHE A 247 -9.32 -18.70 -8.13
N SER A 248 -9.60 -18.95 -9.40
CA SER A 248 -10.62 -19.93 -9.84
C SER A 248 -10.01 -21.29 -10.14
N ALA A 249 -8.69 -21.46 -9.92
CA ALA A 249 -7.98 -22.72 -10.06
C ALA A 249 -6.86 -22.84 -9.02
N ALA A 250 -6.47 -24.08 -8.70
CA ALA A 250 -5.28 -24.34 -7.88
C ALA A 250 -4.01 -23.94 -8.63
N LEU A 251 -3.91 -24.32 -9.90
CA LEU A 251 -2.87 -23.89 -10.82
C LEU A 251 -3.50 -23.14 -11.99
N THR A 252 -3.12 -21.91 -12.21
CA THR A 252 -3.58 -21.08 -13.35
C THR A 252 -2.41 -20.81 -14.28
N LEU A 253 -2.61 -21.13 -15.57
CA LEU A 253 -1.66 -20.88 -16.66
C LEU A 253 -2.29 -19.80 -17.56
N ASP A 254 -1.78 -18.57 -17.44
CA ASP A 254 -2.36 -17.40 -18.09
C ASP A 254 -1.62 -17.06 -19.39
N GLY A 255 -2.34 -17.12 -20.47
CA GLY A 255 -1.85 -16.71 -21.78
C GLY A 255 -2.08 -17.71 -22.90
N ASP A 256 -1.53 -17.37 -24.06
CA ASP A 256 -1.61 -18.15 -25.28
C ASP A 256 -0.57 -19.26 -25.29
N ASN A 257 -0.89 -20.37 -25.94
CA ASN A 257 0.04 -21.47 -26.21
C ASN A 257 0.76 -22.00 -24.94
N VAL A 258 -0.01 -22.30 -23.92
CA VAL A 258 0.46 -22.84 -22.63
C VAL A 258 1.34 -24.06 -22.83
N GLN A 259 2.46 -24.10 -22.13
CA GLN A 259 3.37 -25.24 -22.04
C GLN A 259 3.17 -25.94 -20.68
N PHE A 260 2.83 -27.21 -20.71
CA PHE A 260 2.53 -27.98 -19.49
C PHE A 260 3.19 -29.36 -19.59
N THR A 261 4.04 -29.66 -18.62
CA THR A 261 4.77 -30.94 -18.60
C THR A 261 4.74 -31.50 -17.18
N VAL A 262 4.31 -32.72 -17.03
CA VAL A 262 4.07 -33.35 -15.71
C VAL A 262 4.56 -34.77 -15.66
N PRO A 263 4.93 -35.28 -14.47
CA PRO A 263 5.45 -36.63 -14.31
C PRO A 263 4.36 -37.69 -14.48
N ASN A 264 4.76 -38.87 -14.93
CA ASN A 264 3.91 -40.07 -14.86
C ASN A 264 3.96 -40.70 -13.45
N SER A 265 3.58 -39.91 -12.45
CA SER A 265 3.59 -40.35 -11.04
C SER A 265 2.16 -40.44 -10.50
N THR A 266 1.87 -41.47 -9.69
CA THR A 266 0.62 -41.56 -8.93
C THR A 266 0.56 -40.53 -7.82
N ASN A 267 1.69 -40.01 -7.41
CA ASN A 267 1.83 -39.18 -6.22
C ASN A 267 1.84 -37.68 -6.53
N PHE A 268 2.14 -37.29 -7.79
CA PHE A 268 1.98 -35.91 -8.21
C PHE A 268 0.50 -35.59 -8.42
N GLN A 269 -0.01 -34.50 -7.80
CA GLN A 269 -1.41 -34.13 -7.90
C GLN A 269 -1.58 -32.64 -8.08
N VAL A 270 -2.62 -32.25 -8.80
CA VAL A 270 -3.14 -30.89 -8.80
C VAL A 270 -4.59 -30.93 -8.33
N GLY A 271 -4.82 -30.49 -7.10
CA GLY A 271 -6.10 -30.62 -6.41
C GLY A 271 -6.80 -29.26 -6.23
N GLY A 272 -7.98 -29.13 -6.84
CA GLY A 272 -8.84 -27.95 -6.65
C GLY A 272 -9.74 -28.01 -5.42
N THR A 273 -9.77 -29.13 -4.70
CA THR A 273 -10.53 -29.24 -3.44
C THR A 273 -9.90 -28.36 -2.38
N ASP A 274 -10.71 -27.55 -1.69
CA ASP A 274 -10.21 -26.69 -0.64
C ASP A 274 -9.68 -27.51 0.54
N GLN A 275 -8.40 -27.35 0.84
CA GLN A 275 -7.73 -28.02 1.97
C GLN A 275 -8.04 -27.32 3.31
N GLY A 276 -8.74 -26.18 3.29
CA GLY A 276 -9.15 -25.47 4.50
C GLY A 276 -7.94 -25.05 5.36
N SER A 277 -7.96 -25.45 6.64
CA SER A 277 -6.98 -25.05 7.65
C SER A 277 -5.74 -25.97 7.75
N VAL A 278 -5.49 -26.81 6.74
CA VAL A 278 -4.28 -27.63 6.70
C VAL A 278 -3.02 -26.75 6.75
N GLY A 279 -1.95 -27.22 7.38
CA GLY A 279 -0.69 -26.47 7.50
C GLY A 279 -0.71 -25.36 8.57
N ASN A 280 -1.55 -25.46 9.59
CA ASN A 280 -1.71 -24.47 10.67
C ASN A 280 -2.22 -23.09 10.18
N CYS A 281 -2.89 -23.05 9.05
CA CYS A 281 -3.59 -21.84 8.65
C CYS A 281 -4.68 -21.51 9.68
N ASN A 282 -4.70 -20.27 10.17
CA ASN A 282 -5.76 -19.79 11.04
C ASN A 282 -6.86 -19.18 10.16
N PRO A 283 -7.99 -19.91 9.95
CA PRO A 283 -8.96 -19.50 8.95
C PRO A 283 -9.72 -18.26 9.39
N GLY A 284 -9.73 -17.27 8.49
CA GLY A 284 -10.83 -16.33 8.41
C GLY A 284 -12.07 -17.00 7.80
N THR A 285 -12.75 -16.31 6.92
CA THR A 285 -13.85 -16.86 6.12
C THR A 285 -13.27 -17.79 5.06
N LEU A 286 -13.65 -19.07 5.09
CA LEU A 286 -13.27 -20.01 4.04
C LEU A 286 -13.92 -19.59 2.71
N GLY A 287 -13.19 -19.72 1.62
CA GLY A 287 -13.65 -19.49 0.26
C GLY A 287 -14.54 -20.61 -0.27
N PRO A 288 -14.75 -20.67 -1.57
CA PRO A 288 -15.53 -21.75 -2.18
C PRO A 288 -14.90 -23.12 -1.88
N PRO A 289 -15.72 -24.17 -1.68
CA PRO A 289 -15.24 -25.49 -1.26
C PRO A 289 -14.36 -26.19 -2.28
N ALA A 290 -14.40 -25.76 -3.55
CA ALA A 290 -13.55 -26.29 -4.61
C ALA A 290 -13.40 -25.28 -5.75
N VAL A 291 -12.22 -25.31 -6.38
CA VAL A 291 -11.88 -24.57 -7.61
C VAL A 291 -11.47 -25.56 -8.69
N THR A 292 -11.20 -25.08 -9.90
CA THR A 292 -10.63 -25.90 -10.97
C THR A 292 -9.22 -26.39 -10.57
N ALA A 293 -8.86 -27.61 -10.91
CA ALA A 293 -7.50 -28.09 -10.65
C ALA A 293 -6.49 -27.32 -11.49
N VAL A 294 -6.61 -27.35 -12.83
CA VAL A 294 -5.76 -26.62 -13.74
C VAL A 294 -6.63 -25.66 -14.59
N GLY A 295 -6.41 -24.38 -14.45
CA GLY A 295 -7.05 -23.32 -15.21
C GLY A 295 -6.17 -22.81 -16.36
N TYR A 296 -6.80 -22.51 -17.50
CA TYR A 296 -6.20 -21.77 -18.60
C TYR A 296 -7.10 -20.60 -18.97
N THR A 297 -6.57 -19.56 -19.61
CA THR A 297 -7.30 -18.29 -19.79
C THR A 297 -7.67 -17.99 -21.23
N ASN A 298 -7.06 -18.64 -22.21
CA ASN A 298 -7.41 -18.49 -23.62
C ASN A 298 -8.16 -19.72 -24.17
N SER A 299 -9.38 -19.48 -24.67
CA SER A 299 -10.23 -20.53 -25.24
C SER A 299 -10.02 -20.74 -26.76
N SER A 300 -9.33 -19.80 -27.41
CA SER A 300 -9.22 -19.76 -28.87
C SER A 300 -7.97 -20.44 -29.43
N ASP A 301 -7.06 -20.89 -28.57
CA ASP A 301 -5.80 -21.52 -28.92
C ASP A 301 -5.71 -23.01 -28.49
N ALA A 302 -4.53 -23.59 -28.63
CA ALA A 302 -4.25 -24.96 -28.26
C ALA A 302 -4.02 -25.22 -26.76
N SER A 303 -4.11 -24.22 -25.88
CA SER A 303 -3.73 -24.32 -24.46
C SER A 303 -4.42 -25.48 -23.75
N ARG A 304 -5.73 -25.60 -23.90
CA ARG A 304 -6.47 -26.75 -23.32
C ARG A 304 -5.94 -28.09 -23.83
N THR A 305 -5.71 -28.20 -25.14
CA THR A 305 -5.23 -29.42 -25.78
C THR A 305 -3.81 -29.76 -25.31
N ASN A 306 -2.93 -28.77 -25.19
CA ASN A 306 -1.57 -28.93 -24.69
C ASN A 306 -1.56 -29.50 -23.27
N ILE A 307 -2.40 -28.95 -22.37
CA ILE A 307 -2.51 -29.42 -21.00
C ILE A 307 -3.05 -30.85 -20.97
N LEU A 308 -4.12 -31.15 -21.71
CA LEU A 308 -4.73 -32.49 -21.72
C LEU A 308 -3.80 -33.54 -22.29
N ASN A 309 -3.04 -33.23 -23.34
CA ASN A 309 -2.08 -34.16 -23.96
C ASN A 309 -0.88 -34.47 -23.06
N ALA A 310 -0.51 -33.57 -22.17
CA ALA A 310 0.55 -33.79 -21.21
C ALA A 310 0.13 -34.73 -20.07
N ILE A 311 -1.17 -34.82 -19.77
CA ILE A 311 -1.72 -35.66 -18.72
C ILE A 311 -1.94 -37.07 -19.28
N GLN A 312 -1.25 -38.03 -18.71
CA GLN A 312 -1.38 -39.41 -19.14
C GLN A 312 -2.74 -40.01 -18.76
N ALA A 313 -3.28 -40.88 -19.60
CA ALA A 313 -4.63 -41.44 -19.45
C ALA A 313 -4.84 -42.16 -18.10
N ASN A 314 -3.79 -42.77 -17.52
CA ASN A 314 -3.82 -43.41 -16.21
C ASN A 314 -3.59 -42.47 -15.04
N ARG A 315 -3.49 -41.14 -15.27
CA ARG A 315 -3.25 -40.09 -14.26
C ARG A 315 -4.35 -39.02 -14.23
N THR A 316 -5.43 -39.20 -14.96
CA THR A 316 -6.55 -38.24 -14.98
C THR A 316 -7.12 -37.96 -13.59
N GLY A 317 -7.15 -38.98 -12.71
CA GLY A 317 -7.58 -38.89 -11.33
C GLY A 317 -6.70 -38.03 -10.42
N ASN A 318 -5.48 -37.63 -10.87
CA ASN A 318 -4.60 -36.75 -10.13
C ASN A 318 -4.98 -35.27 -10.27
N TYR A 319 -5.92 -34.93 -11.17
CA TYR A 319 -6.34 -33.56 -11.49
C TYR A 319 -7.83 -33.40 -11.19
N THR A 320 -8.17 -33.23 -9.94
CA THR A 320 -9.57 -33.28 -9.49
C THR A 320 -9.91 -32.12 -8.56
N PRO A 321 -11.15 -31.57 -8.66
CA PRO A 321 -11.70 -30.77 -7.58
C PRO A 321 -12.30 -31.62 -6.46
N SER A 322 -12.45 -32.94 -6.66
CA SER A 322 -13.05 -33.93 -5.75
C SER A 322 -13.00 -35.31 -6.42
N LEU A 323 -12.60 -36.31 -5.68
CA LEU A 323 -13.22 -36.98 -4.70
C LEU A 323 -13.53 -38.38 -5.11
N THR A 324 -14.48 -38.98 -5.28
CA THR A 324 -14.79 -40.38 -5.48
C THR A 324 -16.04 -40.58 -6.32
N PRO A 325 -16.00 -41.33 -7.35
CA PRO A 325 -14.84 -41.95 -8.02
C PRO A 325 -14.03 -40.95 -8.83
N PRO A 326 -12.74 -41.21 -9.13
CA PRO A 326 -11.93 -40.27 -9.93
C PRO A 326 -12.62 -40.05 -11.28
N PRO A 327 -12.73 -38.81 -11.73
CA PRO A 327 -13.39 -38.47 -12.97
C PRO A 327 -12.62 -39.09 -14.15
N PRO A 328 -13.30 -39.55 -15.20
CA PRO A 328 -12.66 -40.13 -16.39
C PRO A 328 -11.82 -39.09 -17.18
N THR A 329 -12.03 -37.83 -16.90
CA THR A 329 -11.32 -36.73 -17.54
C THR A 329 -10.71 -35.83 -16.44
N PRO A 330 -9.48 -35.31 -16.63
CA PRO A 330 -8.87 -34.40 -15.70
C PRO A 330 -9.65 -33.07 -15.64
N ASN A 331 -9.69 -32.46 -14.46
CA ASN A 331 -10.34 -31.17 -14.26
C ASN A 331 -9.47 -30.02 -14.80
N VAL A 332 -9.61 -29.75 -16.07
CA VAL A 332 -8.94 -28.67 -16.82
C VAL A 332 -10.01 -27.79 -17.44
N SER A 333 -10.08 -26.53 -17.03
CA SER A 333 -11.17 -25.63 -17.44
C SER A 333 -10.66 -24.25 -17.83
N LEU A 334 -11.39 -23.60 -18.73
CA LEU A 334 -11.26 -22.17 -18.95
C LEU A 334 -11.66 -21.43 -17.68
N VAL A 335 -10.79 -20.58 -17.19
CA VAL A 335 -11.04 -19.74 -16.01
C VAL A 335 -11.07 -18.27 -16.41
N SER A 336 -11.99 -17.54 -15.81
CA SER A 336 -12.02 -16.09 -15.90
C SER A 336 -11.16 -15.51 -14.78
N LEU A 337 -10.35 -14.52 -15.14
CA LEU A 337 -9.54 -13.80 -14.18
C LEU A 337 -10.30 -12.58 -13.67
N PRO A 338 -10.38 -12.40 -12.36
CA PRO A 338 -11.06 -11.26 -11.77
C PRO A 338 -10.34 -9.96 -12.09
N SER A 339 -11.09 -8.86 -12.17
CA SER A 339 -10.50 -7.53 -12.15
C SER A 339 -10.00 -7.24 -10.75
N LEU A 340 -8.77 -6.76 -10.64
CA LEU A 340 -8.17 -6.39 -9.36
C LEU A 340 -8.58 -4.97 -8.97
N GLY A 341 -8.69 -4.72 -7.66
CA GLY A 341 -9.09 -3.43 -7.11
C GLY A 341 -8.06 -2.30 -7.28
N CYS A 342 -6.89 -2.56 -7.87
CA CYS A 342 -5.87 -1.53 -8.12
C CYS A 342 -6.09 -0.88 -9.50
N PRO A 343 -5.92 0.46 -9.62
CA PRO A 343 -6.07 1.13 -10.90
C PRO A 343 -5.09 0.59 -11.96
N GLY A 344 -5.62 0.15 -13.09
CA GLY A 344 -4.83 -0.39 -14.20
C GLY A 344 -4.35 -1.84 -14.03
N CYS A 345 -4.56 -2.47 -12.88
CA CYS A 345 -4.25 -3.88 -12.71
C CYS A 345 -5.28 -4.75 -13.42
N SER A 346 -4.80 -5.70 -14.19
CA SER A 346 -5.61 -6.74 -14.84
C SER A 346 -4.76 -7.98 -15.01
N LEU A 347 -5.37 -9.14 -14.87
CA LEU A 347 -4.69 -10.40 -15.17
C LEU A 347 -4.84 -10.82 -16.63
N THR A 348 -5.54 -10.03 -17.47
CA THR A 348 -5.88 -10.41 -18.87
C THR A 348 -4.89 -9.92 -19.91
N ASN A 349 -3.98 -9.02 -19.54
CA ASN A 349 -2.99 -8.47 -20.48
C ASN A 349 -1.67 -8.12 -19.78
N VAL A 350 -0.62 -8.02 -20.57
CA VAL A 350 0.75 -7.73 -20.11
C VAL A 350 0.85 -6.44 -19.32
N GLY A 351 0.18 -5.38 -19.75
CA GLY A 351 0.22 -4.08 -19.07
C GLY A 351 -0.38 -4.15 -17.66
N GLY A 352 -1.52 -4.82 -17.51
CA GLY A 352 -2.18 -5.02 -16.24
C GLY A 352 -1.41 -5.95 -15.30
N LEU A 353 -0.81 -7.03 -15.83
CA LEU A 353 0.08 -7.91 -15.06
C LEU A 353 1.30 -7.15 -14.55
N ASN A 354 1.92 -6.31 -15.37
CA ASN A 354 3.04 -5.47 -14.94
C ASN A 354 2.62 -4.45 -13.88
N ALA A 355 1.41 -3.88 -13.99
CA ALA A 355 0.86 -3.01 -12.95
C ALA A 355 0.62 -3.78 -11.63
N LEU A 356 0.16 -5.03 -11.70
CA LEU A 356 0.03 -5.91 -10.54
C LEU A 356 1.39 -6.19 -9.89
N VAL A 357 2.41 -6.53 -10.70
CA VAL A 357 3.79 -6.73 -10.21
C VAL A 357 4.29 -5.49 -9.47
N GLN A 358 4.07 -4.31 -10.03
CA GLN A 358 4.45 -3.05 -9.39
C GLN A 358 3.68 -2.80 -8.08
N ALA A 359 2.36 -3.04 -8.07
CA ALA A 359 1.54 -2.85 -6.88
C ALA A 359 1.98 -3.79 -5.74
N ILE A 360 2.23 -5.06 -6.04
CA ILE A 360 2.75 -6.03 -5.07
C ILE A 360 4.16 -5.62 -4.60
N THR A 361 5.04 -5.22 -5.52
CA THR A 361 6.42 -4.81 -5.18
C THR A 361 6.43 -3.59 -4.25
N GLN A 362 5.53 -2.64 -4.46
CA GLN A 362 5.40 -1.46 -3.61
C GLN A 362 4.90 -1.78 -2.20
N SER A 363 4.16 -2.87 -2.04
CA SER A 363 3.60 -3.33 -0.76
C SER A 363 4.33 -4.53 -0.16
N ALA A 364 5.37 -5.03 -0.81
CA ALA A 364 6.12 -6.19 -0.37
C ALA A 364 6.83 -5.96 0.96
N ASP A 365 6.85 -7.00 1.80
CA ASP A 365 7.63 -7.03 3.03
C ASP A 365 9.12 -7.08 2.71
N VAL A 366 9.48 -7.83 1.67
CA VAL A 366 10.87 -7.99 1.22
C VAL A 366 10.92 -8.00 -0.30
N VAL A 367 11.83 -7.20 -0.87
CA VAL A 367 12.16 -7.22 -2.29
C VAL A 367 13.63 -7.65 -2.43
N ILE A 368 13.84 -8.78 -3.10
CA ILE A 368 15.15 -9.39 -3.31
C ILE A 368 15.51 -9.25 -4.79
N GLN A 369 16.72 -8.81 -5.08
CA GLN A 369 17.23 -8.80 -6.45
C GLN A 369 17.80 -10.17 -6.79
N GLY A 370 17.30 -10.76 -7.86
CA GLY A 370 17.77 -12.07 -8.35
C GLY A 370 19.08 -11.99 -9.13
N PRO A 371 19.75 -13.11 -9.35
CA PRO A 371 19.33 -14.48 -8.99
C PRO A 371 19.37 -14.72 -7.46
N ALA A 372 18.30 -15.28 -6.95
CA ALA A 372 18.12 -15.56 -5.52
C ALA A 372 18.05 -17.07 -5.25
N THR A 373 18.34 -17.47 -4.02
CA THR A 373 18.27 -18.85 -3.55
C THR A 373 17.49 -18.94 -2.25
N GLN A 374 17.24 -20.15 -1.73
CA GLN A 374 16.61 -20.35 -0.43
C GLN A 374 17.28 -19.59 0.73
N SER A 375 18.59 -19.34 0.65
CA SER A 375 19.31 -18.57 1.67
C SER A 375 18.91 -17.08 1.72
N SER A 376 18.27 -16.61 0.67
CA SER A 376 17.75 -15.23 0.59
C SER A 376 16.38 -15.08 1.28
N MET A 377 15.72 -16.19 1.65
CA MET A 377 14.41 -16.14 2.27
C MET A 377 14.47 -15.55 3.69
N PRO A 378 13.50 -14.69 4.07
CA PRO A 378 13.47 -14.06 5.38
C PRO A 378 13.32 -15.09 6.50
N SER A 379 14.19 -15.05 7.50
CA SER A 379 14.09 -15.92 8.69
C SER A 379 12.86 -15.63 9.56
N ALA A 380 12.25 -14.45 9.43
CA ALA A 380 11.04 -14.07 10.15
C ALA A 380 9.75 -14.68 9.55
N MET A 381 9.81 -15.25 8.35
CA MET A 381 8.68 -15.86 7.69
C MET A 381 8.24 -17.14 8.43
N SER A 382 6.95 -17.26 8.70
CA SER A 382 6.39 -18.44 9.39
C SER A 382 4.88 -18.53 9.15
N ALA A 383 4.26 -19.64 9.55
CA ALA A 383 2.81 -19.81 9.45
C ALA A 383 2.00 -18.71 10.19
N THR A 384 2.55 -18.18 11.29
CA THR A 384 1.93 -17.06 12.05
C THR A 384 2.37 -15.69 11.56
N ASN A 385 3.29 -15.62 10.63
CA ASN A 385 3.81 -14.41 10.02
C ASN A 385 4.04 -14.62 8.52
N PRO A 386 2.99 -14.88 7.74
CA PRO A 386 3.11 -14.98 6.29
C PRO A 386 3.58 -13.64 5.72
N MET A 387 4.49 -13.67 4.76
CA MET A 387 5.13 -12.48 4.21
C MET A 387 4.87 -12.35 2.71
N THR A 388 4.81 -11.10 2.23
CA THR A 388 4.83 -10.80 0.80
C THR A 388 6.27 -10.61 0.35
N ILE A 389 6.78 -11.56 -0.42
CA ILE A 389 8.17 -11.60 -0.90
C ILE A 389 8.17 -11.43 -2.42
N VAL A 390 8.97 -10.49 -2.89
CA VAL A 390 9.17 -10.25 -4.33
C VAL A 390 10.62 -10.57 -4.69
N ILE A 391 10.79 -11.46 -5.65
CA ILE A 391 12.08 -11.75 -6.28
C ILE A 391 12.09 -11.08 -7.64
N ASN A 392 12.86 -9.98 -7.74
CA ASN A 392 13.05 -9.31 -9.02
C ASN A 392 14.17 -10.01 -9.82
N GLY A 393 13.81 -11.06 -10.51
CA GLY A 393 14.70 -11.99 -11.20
C GLY A 393 14.36 -13.43 -10.91
N SER A 394 15.31 -14.35 -11.16
CA SER A 394 15.11 -15.78 -10.96
C SER A 394 15.31 -16.22 -9.51
N LEU A 395 14.58 -17.25 -9.11
CA LEU A 395 14.67 -17.90 -7.81
C LEU A 395 14.95 -19.40 -8.00
N THR A 396 15.92 -19.91 -7.26
CA THR A 396 16.23 -21.35 -7.24
C THR A 396 16.22 -21.86 -5.80
N PHE A 397 15.36 -22.82 -5.52
CA PHE A 397 15.45 -23.65 -4.34
C PHE A 397 16.21 -24.92 -4.68
N ASP A 398 17.24 -25.24 -3.92
CA ASP A 398 18.05 -26.43 -4.07
C ASP A 398 18.48 -26.91 -2.67
N GLY A 399 18.00 -28.10 -2.27
CA GLY A 399 18.20 -28.65 -0.93
C GLY A 399 17.46 -27.89 0.18
N TRP A 400 16.36 -27.25 -0.14
CA TRP A 400 15.53 -26.54 0.85
C TRP A 400 14.39 -27.44 1.33
N HIS A 401 14.53 -28.03 2.51
CA HIS A 401 13.56 -28.92 3.15
C HIS A 401 12.67 -28.16 4.17
N SER A 402 12.18 -26.98 3.80
CA SER A 402 11.39 -26.12 4.67
C SER A 402 10.13 -25.64 3.96
N THR A 403 9.23 -25.03 4.73
CA THR A 403 8.00 -24.41 4.22
C THR A 403 8.13 -22.89 4.20
N GLY A 404 7.84 -22.29 3.05
CA GLY A 404 7.64 -20.86 2.92
C GLY A 404 6.16 -20.48 3.14
N TYR A 405 5.91 -19.26 3.59
CA TYR A 405 4.57 -18.80 3.96
C TYR A 405 4.27 -17.41 3.43
N GLY A 406 3.13 -17.26 2.78
CA GLY A 406 2.64 -15.98 2.30
C GLY A 406 2.62 -15.85 0.77
N LEU A 407 2.80 -14.63 0.26
CA LEU A 407 2.83 -14.38 -1.18
C LEU A 407 4.28 -14.36 -1.69
N LEU A 408 4.57 -15.19 -2.66
CA LEU A 408 5.83 -15.21 -3.40
C LEU A 408 5.58 -14.73 -4.84
N LEU A 409 6.17 -13.61 -5.22
CA LEU A 409 6.19 -13.12 -6.60
C LEU A 409 7.60 -13.25 -7.16
N VAL A 410 7.75 -13.97 -8.27
CA VAL A 410 9.02 -14.16 -9.00
C VAL A 410 8.86 -13.59 -10.41
N THR A 411 9.78 -12.69 -10.83
CA THR A 411 9.72 -12.10 -12.17
C THR A 411 10.59 -12.83 -13.20
N GLY A 412 11.56 -13.63 -12.74
CA GLY A 412 12.36 -14.55 -13.55
C GLY A 412 11.86 -15.98 -13.47
N ASP A 413 12.75 -16.94 -13.78
CA ASP A 413 12.46 -18.35 -13.67
C ASP A 413 12.41 -18.78 -12.20
N PHE A 414 11.42 -19.59 -11.86
CA PHE A 414 11.34 -20.21 -10.56
C PHE A 414 11.67 -21.70 -10.67
N THR A 415 12.82 -22.12 -10.15
CA THR A 415 13.20 -23.50 -10.00
C THR A 415 12.89 -23.95 -8.58
N PHE A 416 11.93 -24.86 -8.45
CA PHE A 416 11.40 -25.32 -7.18
C PHE A 416 12.06 -26.66 -6.78
N ASP A 417 12.55 -26.73 -5.55
CA ASP A 417 12.94 -28.01 -4.95
C ASP A 417 11.67 -28.73 -4.47
N PRO A 418 11.37 -29.92 -5.01
CA PRO A 418 10.16 -30.63 -4.62
C PRO A 418 10.11 -31.13 -3.17
N ASP A 419 11.20 -31.04 -2.40
CA ASP A 419 11.20 -31.29 -0.95
C ASP A 419 10.83 -30.01 -0.16
N ALA A 420 10.82 -28.86 -0.81
CA ALA A 420 10.30 -27.61 -0.25
C ALA A 420 8.76 -27.59 -0.32
N SER A 421 8.15 -26.79 0.55
CA SER A 421 6.74 -26.47 0.48
C SER A 421 6.51 -24.95 0.46
N TRP A 422 5.38 -24.53 -0.09
CA TRP A 422 4.96 -23.14 -0.01
C TRP A 422 3.47 -23.06 0.33
N ASP A 423 3.15 -22.44 1.46
CA ASP A 423 1.80 -22.25 1.93
C ASP A 423 1.37 -20.79 1.66
N GLY A 424 0.54 -20.61 0.65
CA GLY A 424 0.09 -19.28 0.23
C GLY A 424 -0.10 -19.12 -1.27
N ILE A 425 0.25 -17.95 -1.77
CA ILE A 425 0.11 -17.57 -3.18
C ILE A 425 1.51 -17.58 -3.83
N VAL A 426 1.64 -18.26 -4.96
CA VAL A 426 2.84 -18.18 -5.80
C VAL A 426 2.48 -17.57 -7.15
N LEU A 427 3.12 -16.47 -7.47
CA LEU A 427 2.97 -15.75 -8.74
C LEU A 427 4.31 -15.79 -9.48
N VAL A 428 4.35 -16.35 -10.69
CA VAL A 428 5.51 -16.23 -11.58
C VAL A 428 5.08 -15.39 -12.77
N ILE A 429 5.36 -14.09 -12.68
CA ILE A 429 4.92 -13.09 -13.68
C ILE A 429 6.14 -12.37 -14.24
N GLY A 430 6.47 -12.68 -15.46
CA GLY A 430 7.67 -12.20 -16.15
C GLY A 430 8.10 -13.22 -17.17
N THR A 431 8.99 -14.14 -16.82
CA THR A 431 9.28 -15.30 -17.68
C THR A 431 8.13 -16.31 -17.70
N GLY A 432 7.33 -16.38 -16.62
CA GLY A 432 6.22 -17.31 -16.50
C GLY A 432 6.64 -18.78 -16.41
N ASN A 433 7.88 -19.06 -16.00
CA ASN A 433 8.46 -20.39 -15.95
C ASN A 433 8.55 -20.89 -14.51
N LEU A 434 7.91 -22.02 -14.23
CA LEU A 434 8.04 -22.75 -12.98
C LEU A 434 8.48 -24.18 -13.29
N ASN A 435 9.68 -24.53 -12.85
CA ASN A 435 10.31 -25.83 -13.10
C ASN A 435 10.62 -26.53 -11.78
N SER A 436 10.47 -27.84 -11.74
CA SER A 436 11.00 -28.64 -10.62
C SER A 436 12.44 -29.08 -10.90
N HIS A 437 13.23 -29.19 -9.83
CA HIS A 437 14.65 -29.52 -9.93
C HIS A 437 14.90 -31.01 -9.83
N GLN A 438 14.21 -31.69 -8.93
CA GLN A 438 14.42 -33.13 -8.64
C GLN A 438 13.16 -33.77 -8.02
N SER A 439 13.27 -35.01 -7.49
CA SER A 439 12.18 -35.66 -6.78
C SER A 439 12.07 -35.20 -5.34
N GLY A 440 10.85 -35.15 -4.79
CA GLY A 440 10.61 -34.78 -3.40
C GLY A 440 9.15 -34.91 -2.99
N ASN A 441 8.83 -34.53 -1.75
CA ASN A 441 7.52 -34.66 -1.13
C ASN A 441 6.90 -33.35 -0.70
N GLY A 442 7.45 -32.23 -1.11
CA GLY A 442 6.90 -30.90 -0.82
C GLY A 442 5.72 -30.53 -1.71
N GLN A 443 5.03 -29.47 -1.37
CA GLN A 443 3.81 -29.08 -2.05
C GLN A 443 3.60 -27.56 -2.05
N PHE A 444 2.81 -27.09 -3.02
CA PHE A 444 2.18 -25.77 -2.94
C PHE A 444 0.80 -25.94 -2.32
N LEU A 445 0.54 -25.25 -1.21
CA LEU A 445 -0.74 -25.25 -0.53
C LEU A 445 -1.34 -23.84 -0.57
N GLY A 446 -2.26 -23.63 -1.51
CA GLY A 446 -2.85 -22.32 -1.78
C GLY A 446 -3.21 -22.13 -3.24
N SER A 447 -2.51 -21.27 -3.98
CA SER A 447 -2.70 -21.16 -5.42
C SER A 447 -1.41 -20.76 -6.13
N VAL A 448 -1.22 -21.29 -7.33
CA VAL A 448 -0.08 -20.97 -8.22
C VAL A 448 -0.60 -20.34 -9.50
N PHE A 449 0.00 -19.22 -9.90
CA PHE A 449 -0.36 -18.47 -11.10
C PHE A 449 0.89 -18.18 -11.93
N LEU A 450 0.88 -18.56 -13.20
CA LEU A 450 1.98 -18.35 -14.13
C LEU A 450 1.51 -17.50 -15.29
N ALA A 451 2.28 -16.43 -15.61
CA ALA A 451 2.03 -15.58 -16.77
C ALA A 451 3.35 -15.07 -17.36
N ARG A 452 3.55 -15.27 -18.63
CA ARG A 452 4.74 -14.77 -19.31
C ARG A 452 4.47 -13.41 -19.92
N THR A 453 5.15 -12.39 -19.41
CA THR A 453 5.06 -11.00 -19.87
C THR A 453 6.33 -10.51 -20.56
N LEU A 454 7.36 -11.39 -20.66
CA LEU A 454 8.62 -11.12 -21.33
C LEU A 454 8.78 -11.99 -22.60
N ASP A 455 9.46 -11.47 -23.59
CA ASP A 455 9.87 -12.26 -24.75
C ASP A 455 11.04 -13.21 -24.41
N THR A 456 11.52 -13.96 -25.39
CA THR A 456 12.67 -14.91 -25.22
C THR A 456 14.00 -14.20 -24.97
N SER A 457 14.07 -12.90 -25.20
CA SER A 457 15.25 -12.07 -24.96
C SER A 457 15.16 -11.32 -23.62
N GLY A 458 14.06 -11.50 -22.86
CA GLY A 458 13.82 -10.84 -21.59
C GLY A 458 13.24 -9.42 -21.71
N ASN A 459 12.82 -8.98 -22.90
CA ASN A 459 12.18 -7.68 -23.06
C ASN A 459 10.68 -7.79 -22.79
N PRO A 460 10.06 -6.73 -22.21
CA PRO A 460 8.61 -6.68 -22.00
C PRO A 460 7.82 -6.83 -23.31
N LEU A 461 6.81 -7.67 -23.29
CA LEU A 461 5.83 -7.77 -24.37
C LEU A 461 4.98 -6.50 -24.43
N PRO A 462 4.30 -6.23 -25.57
CA PRO A 462 3.42 -5.05 -25.69
C PRO A 462 2.35 -5.04 -24.61
N PRO A 463 2.08 -3.90 -23.94
CA PRO A 463 1.17 -3.84 -22.79
C PRO A 463 -0.27 -4.32 -23.06
N GLY A 464 -0.75 -4.15 -24.30
CA GLY A 464 -2.09 -4.58 -24.72
C GLY A 464 -2.21 -6.03 -25.16
N SER A 465 -1.09 -6.77 -25.26
CA SER A 465 -1.10 -8.18 -25.67
C SER A 465 -1.48 -9.09 -24.50
N ALA A 466 -2.00 -10.28 -24.83
CA ALA A 466 -2.11 -11.37 -23.87
C ALA A 466 -0.71 -11.89 -23.48
N PRO A 467 -0.54 -12.49 -22.30
CA PRO A 467 0.63 -13.28 -21.96
C PRO A 467 0.80 -14.45 -22.93
N VAL A 468 2.02 -14.97 -23.06
CA VAL A 468 2.31 -16.06 -24.04
C VAL A 468 3.12 -17.15 -23.40
N SER A 469 2.82 -18.40 -23.75
CA SER A 469 3.61 -19.60 -23.42
C SER A 469 4.11 -19.64 -21.96
N PRO A 470 3.24 -19.49 -20.95
CA PRO A 470 3.63 -19.81 -19.59
C PRO A 470 4.04 -21.27 -19.52
N TYR A 471 5.07 -21.59 -18.74
CA TYR A 471 5.66 -22.90 -18.70
C TYR A 471 5.67 -23.51 -17.30
N PHE A 472 5.03 -24.67 -17.17
CA PHE A 472 5.02 -25.47 -15.96
C PHE A 472 5.64 -26.82 -16.25
N ASP A 473 6.76 -27.16 -15.59
CA ASP A 473 7.47 -28.42 -15.77
C ASP A 473 7.80 -29.10 -14.43
N PHE A 474 7.14 -30.20 -14.17
CA PHE A 474 7.39 -31.06 -13.00
C PHE A 474 7.85 -32.48 -13.37
N THR A 475 8.34 -32.69 -14.59
CA THR A 475 8.78 -33.99 -15.08
C THR A 475 9.85 -34.68 -14.23
N PRO A 476 10.83 -34.01 -13.62
CA PRO A 476 11.83 -34.66 -12.80
C PRO A 476 11.28 -35.28 -11.51
N THR A 477 10.06 -34.93 -11.10
CA THR A 477 9.54 -35.35 -9.80
C THR A 477 8.99 -36.76 -9.79
N SER A 478 9.25 -37.51 -8.72
CA SER A 478 8.69 -38.83 -8.49
C SER A 478 8.05 -39.03 -7.11
N GLY A 479 8.20 -38.06 -6.22
CA GLY A 479 7.64 -38.07 -4.86
C GLY A 479 6.17 -37.62 -4.78
N SER A 480 5.66 -37.52 -3.57
CA SER A 480 4.30 -37.01 -3.25
C SER A 480 4.31 -35.49 -3.23
N ASN A 481 4.19 -34.86 -4.38
CA ASN A 481 4.20 -33.40 -4.52
C ASN A 481 3.06 -32.94 -5.42
N GLY A 482 2.86 -31.64 -5.47
CA GLY A 482 1.82 -31.06 -6.30
C GLY A 482 1.36 -29.68 -5.88
N VAL A 483 0.21 -29.31 -6.41
CA VAL A 483 -0.45 -28.02 -6.12
C VAL A 483 -1.83 -28.29 -5.56
N TYR A 484 -2.08 -27.85 -4.35
CA TYR A 484 -3.34 -28.06 -3.65
C TYR A 484 -3.98 -26.72 -3.27
N TYR A 485 -5.22 -26.51 -3.66
CA TYR A 485 -5.92 -25.30 -3.31
C TYR A 485 -6.20 -25.20 -1.82
N SER A 486 -5.96 -24.05 -1.23
CA SER A 486 -6.38 -23.69 0.13
C SER A 486 -6.86 -22.25 0.17
N SER A 487 -8.16 -22.05 0.38
CA SER A 487 -8.74 -20.72 0.52
C SER A 487 -8.19 -19.98 1.73
N CYS A 488 -7.91 -20.70 2.82
CA CYS A 488 -7.32 -20.15 4.02
C CYS A 488 -5.92 -19.57 3.75
N TRP A 489 -5.03 -20.31 3.10
CA TRP A 489 -3.71 -19.83 2.77
C TRP A 489 -3.70 -18.75 1.69
N VAL A 490 -4.63 -18.82 0.72
CA VAL A 490 -4.85 -17.71 -0.23
C VAL A 490 -5.27 -16.44 0.50
N GLN A 491 -6.14 -16.53 1.50
CA GLN A 491 -6.55 -15.38 2.29
C GLN A 491 -5.44 -14.85 3.18
N ALA A 492 -4.68 -15.73 3.85
CA ALA A 492 -3.56 -15.35 4.72
C ALA A 492 -2.40 -14.70 3.95
N ALA A 493 -2.25 -15.06 2.67
CA ALA A 493 -1.19 -14.58 1.80
C ALA A 493 -1.56 -13.34 0.97
N GLN A 494 -2.73 -12.73 1.22
CA GLN A 494 -3.10 -11.51 0.49
C GLN A 494 -2.06 -10.41 0.72
N PRO A 495 -1.54 -9.77 -0.34
CA PRO A 495 -0.57 -8.69 -0.17
C PRO A 495 -1.22 -7.53 0.57
N ALA A 496 -0.52 -7.03 1.57
CA ALA A 496 -0.93 -5.81 2.22
C ALA A 496 -0.75 -4.64 1.24
N SER A 497 -1.82 -3.93 0.98
CA SER A 497 -1.77 -2.78 0.08
C SER A 497 -1.26 -1.52 0.78
N SER A 498 -0.78 -0.57 -0.03
CA SER A 498 -0.48 0.77 0.45
C SER A 498 -1.75 1.44 0.98
N TYR A 499 -1.62 2.23 2.05
CA TYR A 499 -2.73 3.00 2.59
C TYR A 499 -3.23 4.06 1.59
N LYS A 500 -4.50 3.96 1.23
CA LYS A 500 -5.19 4.92 0.37
C LYS A 500 -5.72 6.07 1.20
N ILE A 501 -5.63 7.28 0.68
CA ILE A 501 -6.29 8.45 1.29
C ILE A 501 -7.78 8.37 0.96
N LEU A 502 -8.61 8.29 2.00
CA LEU A 502 -10.06 8.29 1.90
C LEU A 502 -10.61 9.71 1.98
N SER A 503 -10.03 10.54 2.82
CA SER A 503 -10.43 11.92 3.05
C SER A 503 -9.24 12.78 3.42
N PHE A 504 -9.32 14.06 3.09
CA PHE A 504 -8.35 15.10 3.42
C PHE A 504 -9.06 16.27 4.07
N HIS A 505 -8.52 16.75 5.19
CA HIS A 505 -9.03 17.92 5.89
C HIS A 505 -7.90 18.90 6.24
N GLU A 506 -8.17 20.18 6.11
CA GLU A 506 -7.39 21.24 6.72
C GLU A 506 -8.10 21.67 7.98
N ILE A 507 -7.42 21.58 9.13
CA ILE A 507 -7.97 21.96 10.43
C ILE A 507 -7.60 23.42 10.68
N SER A 508 -8.60 24.28 10.79
CA SER A 508 -8.39 25.68 11.19
C SER A 508 -8.11 25.73 12.69
N GLN A 509 -6.94 26.21 13.07
CA GLN A 509 -6.58 26.52 14.46
C GLN A 509 -6.99 27.95 14.84
#